data_0de92f3ebf3ae1c3f24df27dda74bcf2
#
_entry.id   0de92f3ebf3ae1c3f24df27dda74bcf2
#
_cell.length_a   1.000
_cell.length_b   1.000
_cell.length_c   1.000
_cell.angle_alpha   90.00
_cell.angle_beta   90.00
_cell.angle_gamma   90.00
#
_symmetry.space_group_name_H-M   'P 1'
#
loop_
_entity.id
_entity.type
_entity.pdbx_description
1 polymer ?
#
loop_
_entity_poly.entity_id
_entity_poly.type
_entity_poly.pdbx_seq_one_letter_code
_entity_poly.pdbx_strand_id
1 'polypeptide(L)'
;EAQKRAAEATQDAAKAVSDMADNGARKEQIQAAYQLWQQAVAASDIAEKTYKRLQNLYNEGVISAQKRDEAFAAYKATQAQVLAAKSQYDMAKSGARNEERKAASDQANAAKNATDVVKSLLRETVQIATADGEVSEIFPKVGELVGLGSPIMSISEMNDMWGTFNIREDQLNGMKVGDTFKAYCPAFDK
;
A
#
# COMPACT_ATOMS: atom_id res chain seq x y z
N GLU A 1 -7.68 7.96 19.50
CA GLU A 1 -6.54 8.75 19.02
C GLU A 1 -5.21 7.98 19.09
N ALA A 2 -4.85 7.33 20.22
CA ALA A 2 -3.61 6.56 20.34
C ALA A 2 -3.53 5.40 19.34
N GLN A 3 -4.62 4.64 19.17
CA GLN A 3 -4.70 3.57 18.18
C GLN A 3 -4.54 4.06 16.73
N LYS A 4 -5.09 5.23 16.41
CA LYS A 4 -4.91 5.86 15.09
C LYS A 4 -3.44 6.16 14.83
N ARG A 5 -2.75 6.80 15.78
CA ARG A 5 -1.32 7.12 15.66
C ARG A 5 -0.46 5.86 15.50
N ALA A 6 -0.78 4.79 16.25
CA ALA A 6 -0.07 3.52 16.12
C ALA A 6 -0.27 2.88 14.74
N ALA A 7 -1.50 2.90 14.21
CA ALA A 7 -1.81 2.39 12.88
C ALA A 7 -1.12 3.20 11.77
N GLU A 8 -1.13 4.54 11.87
CA GLU A 8 -0.44 5.43 10.93
C GLU A 8 1.08 5.20 10.96
N ALA A 9 1.70 5.05 12.13
CA ALA A 9 3.13 4.73 12.22
C ALA A 9 3.47 3.38 11.57
N THR A 10 2.61 2.37 11.73
CA THR A 10 2.77 1.05 11.08
C THR A 10 2.63 1.16 9.56
N GLN A 11 1.68 1.95 9.08
CA GLN A 11 1.49 2.24 7.66
C GLN A 11 2.72 2.93 7.06
N ASP A 12 3.25 3.95 7.73
CA ASP A 12 4.43 4.70 7.28
C ASP A 12 5.67 3.80 7.22
N ALA A 13 5.85 2.92 8.23
CA ALA A 13 6.93 1.94 8.24
C ALA A 13 6.81 0.94 7.07
N ALA A 14 5.63 0.39 6.83
CA ALA A 14 5.40 -0.53 5.72
C ALA A 14 5.58 0.14 4.36
N LYS A 15 5.15 1.41 4.21
CA LYS A 15 5.38 2.22 3.02
C LYS A 15 6.87 2.45 2.78
N ALA A 16 7.64 2.79 3.82
CA ALA A 16 9.07 2.99 3.70
C ALA A 16 9.80 1.72 3.21
N VAL A 17 9.35 0.52 3.64
CA VAL A 17 9.87 -0.76 3.14
C VAL A 17 9.54 -0.97 1.67
N SER A 18 8.32 -0.65 1.24
CA SER A 18 7.91 -0.70 -0.18
C SER A 18 8.74 0.26 -1.04
N ASP A 19 8.91 1.49 -0.58
CA ASP A 19 9.70 2.51 -1.28
C ASP A 19 11.19 2.09 -1.39
N MET A 20 11.75 1.42 -0.37
CA MET A 20 13.11 0.86 -0.43
C MET A 20 13.22 -0.29 -1.44
N ALA A 21 12.21 -1.15 -1.52
CA ALA A 21 12.18 -2.25 -2.50
C ALA A 21 12.06 -1.71 -3.94
N ASP A 22 11.28 -0.66 -4.15
CA ASP A 22 11.10 -0.02 -5.46
C ASP A 22 12.33 0.77 -5.92
N ASN A 23 12.98 1.48 -5.00
CA ASN A 23 14.20 2.24 -5.29
C ASN A 23 15.41 1.35 -5.59
N GLY A 24 15.38 0.07 -5.15
CA GLY A 24 16.44 -0.89 -5.39
C GLY A 24 17.76 -0.56 -4.67
N ALA A 25 18.88 -1.05 -5.25
CA ALA A 25 20.20 -0.79 -4.70
C ALA A 25 20.60 0.68 -4.81
N ARG A 26 21.34 1.18 -3.82
CA ARG A 26 21.86 2.55 -3.85
C ARG A 26 22.79 2.76 -5.04
N LYS A 27 22.80 3.97 -5.60
CA LYS A 27 23.63 4.33 -6.75
C LYS A 27 25.11 4.03 -6.51
N GLU A 28 25.59 4.19 -5.28
CA GLU A 28 26.98 3.91 -4.89
C GLU A 28 27.28 2.40 -4.96
N GLN A 29 26.31 1.53 -4.60
CA GLN A 29 26.46 0.08 -4.69
C GLN A 29 26.51 -0.38 -6.14
N ILE A 30 25.66 0.16 -6.99
CA ILE A 30 25.66 -0.10 -8.44
C ILE A 30 27.00 0.35 -9.05
N GLN A 31 27.48 1.54 -8.66
CA GLN A 31 28.75 2.07 -9.13
C GLN A 31 29.94 1.21 -8.67
N ALA A 32 29.94 0.74 -7.43
CA ALA A 32 30.98 -0.15 -6.91
C ALA A 32 31.02 -1.48 -7.67
N ALA A 33 29.86 -2.10 -7.92
CA ALA A 33 29.76 -3.31 -8.72
C ALA A 33 30.23 -3.11 -10.17
N TYR A 34 29.91 -1.94 -10.76
CA TYR A 34 30.39 -1.56 -12.08
C TYR A 34 31.93 -1.45 -12.12
N GLN A 35 32.55 -0.83 -11.13
CA GLN A 35 34.02 -0.71 -11.07
C GLN A 35 34.70 -2.07 -10.92
N LEU A 36 34.13 -2.99 -10.12
CA LEU A 36 34.63 -4.36 -10.02
C LEU A 36 34.54 -5.11 -11.35
N TRP A 37 33.45 -4.95 -12.08
CA TRP A 37 33.34 -5.52 -13.42
C TRP A 37 34.38 -4.92 -14.37
N GLN A 38 34.58 -3.59 -14.39
CA GLN A 38 35.60 -2.94 -15.23
C GLN A 38 37.03 -3.43 -14.89
N GLN A 39 37.34 -3.63 -13.61
CA GLN A 39 38.60 -4.19 -13.17
C GLN A 39 38.80 -5.63 -13.68
N ALA A 40 37.77 -6.47 -13.62
CA ALA A 40 37.82 -7.83 -14.15
C ALA A 40 38.03 -7.85 -15.68
N VAL A 41 37.35 -6.95 -16.41
CA VAL A 41 37.54 -6.79 -17.85
C VAL A 41 38.98 -6.41 -18.20
N ALA A 42 39.57 -5.43 -17.50
CA ALA A 42 40.94 -5.02 -17.70
C ALA A 42 41.93 -6.15 -17.43
N ALA A 43 41.72 -6.95 -16.37
CA ALA A 43 42.53 -8.12 -16.07
C ALA A 43 42.43 -9.21 -17.18
N SER A 44 41.20 -9.44 -17.67
CA SER A 44 40.97 -10.40 -18.77
C SER A 44 41.63 -9.97 -20.07
N ASP A 45 41.58 -8.68 -20.39
CA ASP A 45 42.26 -8.10 -21.56
C ASP A 45 43.78 -8.34 -21.54
N ILE A 46 44.41 -8.15 -20.38
CA ILE A 46 45.82 -8.40 -20.18
C ILE A 46 46.13 -9.89 -20.37
N ALA A 47 45.33 -10.77 -19.75
CA ALA A 47 45.49 -12.21 -19.86
C ALA A 47 45.30 -12.70 -21.31
N GLU A 48 44.33 -12.15 -22.04
CA GLU A 48 44.10 -12.46 -23.46
C GLU A 48 45.29 -12.07 -24.32
N LYS A 49 45.79 -10.84 -24.16
CA LYS A 49 46.98 -10.37 -24.89
C LYS A 49 48.20 -11.24 -24.59
N THR A 50 48.38 -11.65 -23.34
CA THR A 50 49.45 -12.52 -22.92
C THR A 50 49.32 -13.91 -23.57
N TYR A 51 48.13 -14.50 -23.52
CA TYR A 51 47.85 -15.77 -24.16
C TYR A 51 48.12 -15.69 -25.67
N LYS A 52 47.61 -14.69 -26.39
CA LYS A 52 47.83 -14.51 -27.83
C LYS A 52 49.32 -14.41 -28.18
N ARG A 53 50.10 -13.68 -27.38
CA ARG A 53 51.54 -13.56 -27.56
C ARG A 53 52.24 -14.90 -27.36
N LEU A 54 51.91 -15.63 -26.31
CA LEU A 54 52.49 -16.93 -26.02
C LEU A 54 52.04 -17.99 -27.05
N GLN A 55 50.83 -17.90 -27.56
CA GLN A 55 50.36 -18.76 -28.65
C GLN A 55 51.19 -18.57 -29.93
N ASN A 56 51.54 -17.33 -30.30
CA ASN A 56 52.39 -17.07 -31.45
C ASN A 56 53.80 -17.60 -31.24
N LEU A 57 54.40 -17.39 -30.07
CA LEU A 57 55.73 -17.94 -29.75
C LEU A 57 55.75 -19.49 -29.73
N TYR A 58 54.67 -20.11 -29.33
CA TYR A 58 54.52 -21.56 -29.44
C TYR A 58 54.48 -22.02 -30.89
N ASN A 59 53.74 -21.32 -31.75
CA ASN A 59 53.64 -21.63 -33.17
C ASN A 59 55.02 -21.48 -33.87
N GLU A 60 55.87 -20.59 -33.38
CA GLU A 60 57.23 -20.36 -33.83
C GLU A 60 58.23 -21.35 -33.21
N GLY A 61 57.77 -22.27 -32.32
CA GLY A 61 58.62 -23.26 -31.67
C GLY A 61 59.53 -22.73 -30.56
N VAL A 62 59.28 -21.51 -30.07
CA VAL A 62 60.12 -20.83 -29.07
C VAL A 62 59.82 -21.25 -27.65
N ILE A 63 58.56 -21.65 -27.34
CA ILE A 63 58.13 -22.04 -26.00
C ILE A 63 57.48 -23.42 -26.00
N SER A 64 57.39 -24.04 -24.78
CA SER A 64 56.73 -25.32 -24.59
C SER A 64 55.21 -25.20 -24.63
N ALA A 65 54.53 -26.31 -24.94
CA ALA A 65 53.07 -26.41 -24.87
C ALA A 65 52.56 -26.10 -23.47
N GLN A 66 53.25 -26.50 -22.42
CA GLN A 66 52.89 -26.23 -21.03
C GLN A 66 52.72 -24.72 -20.74
N LYS A 67 53.69 -23.88 -21.19
CA LYS A 67 53.59 -22.41 -21.00
C LYS A 67 52.41 -21.79 -21.74
N ARG A 68 52.09 -22.28 -22.94
CA ARG A 68 50.91 -21.87 -23.68
C ARG A 68 49.62 -22.25 -22.90
N ASP A 69 49.54 -23.48 -22.39
CA ASP A 69 48.38 -24.01 -21.71
C ASP A 69 48.14 -23.29 -20.33
N GLU A 70 49.24 -22.97 -19.63
CA GLU A 70 49.17 -22.14 -18.41
C GLU A 70 48.56 -20.75 -18.71
N ALA A 71 49.01 -20.10 -19.80
CA ALA A 71 48.46 -18.80 -20.18
C ALA A 71 47.00 -18.88 -20.64
N PHE A 72 46.65 -19.96 -21.32
CA PHE A 72 45.25 -20.22 -21.71
C PHE A 72 44.36 -20.44 -20.51
N ALA A 73 44.79 -21.22 -19.51
CA ALA A 73 44.07 -21.44 -18.26
C ALA A 73 43.91 -20.13 -17.51
N ALA A 74 44.93 -19.28 -17.40
CA ALA A 74 44.89 -17.97 -16.80
C ALA A 74 43.88 -17.02 -17.51
N TYR A 75 43.88 -17.01 -18.83
CA TYR A 75 42.91 -16.26 -19.64
C TYR A 75 41.48 -16.76 -19.36
N LYS A 76 41.25 -18.08 -19.34
CA LYS A 76 39.95 -18.66 -19.06
C LYS A 76 39.47 -18.34 -17.66
N ALA A 77 40.36 -18.36 -16.67
CA ALA A 77 40.01 -17.97 -15.27
C ALA A 77 39.58 -16.51 -15.18
N THR A 78 40.33 -15.59 -15.81
CA THR A 78 39.94 -14.16 -15.82
C THR A 78 38.65 -13.91 -16.59
N GLN A 79 38.39 -14.64 -17.66
CA GLN A 79 37.12 -14.58 -18.40
C GLN A 79 35.92 -15.00 -17.52
N ALA A 80 36.08 -16.05 -16.71
CA ALA A 80 35.08 -16.47 -15.75
C ALA A 80 34.84 -15.39 -14.67
N GLN A 81 35.88 -14.69 -14.20
CA GLN A 81 35.78 -13.57 -13.27
C GLN A 81 34.99 -12.39 -13.88
N VAL A 82 35.18 -12.07 -15.16
CA VAL A 82 34.41 -11.05 -15.89
C VAL A 82 32.92 -11.38 -15.85
N LEU A 83 32.56 -12.64 -16.14
CA LEU A 83 31.16 -13.08 -16.11
C LEU A 83 30.57 -13.01 -14.72
N ALA A 84 31.30 -13.41 -13.69
CA ALA A 84 30.87 -13.34 -12.30
C ALA A 84 30.63 -11.88 -11.85
N ALA A 85 31.61 -10.99 -12.13
CA ALA A 85 31.50 -9.57 -11.80
C ALA A 85 30.36 -8.88 -12.57
N LYS A 86 30.17 -9.25 -13.84
CA LYS A 86 29.03 -8.77 -14.65
C LYS A 86 27.71 -9.19 -14.04
N SER A 87 27.56 -10.45 -13.62
CA SER A 87 26.34 -10.94 -12.97
C SER A 87 26.04 -10.18 -11.67
N GLN A 88 27.06 -9.84 -10.89
CA GLN A 88 26.90 -9.01 -9.68
C GLN A 88 26.43 -7.59 -10.02
N TYR A 89 27.00 -6.97 -11.06
CA TYR A 89 26.56 -5.66 -11.53
C TYR A 89 25.12 -5.71 -12.03
N ASP A 90 24.75 -6.71 -12.82
CA ASP A 90 23.40 -6.87 -13.36
C ASP A 90 22.39 -7.11 -12.23
N MET A 91 22.72 -7.88 -11.19
CA MET A 91 21.89 -8.04 -9.99
C MET A 91 21.72 -6.73 -9.22
N ALA A 92 22.81 -5.98 -9.01
CA ALA A 92 22.74 -4.69 -8.33
C ALA A 92 21.88 -3.69 -9.12
N LYS A 93 21.97 -3.70 -10.44
CA LYS A 93 21.21 -2.82 -11.32
C LYS A 93 19.73 -3.18 -11.40
N SER A 94 19.38 -4.46 -11.42
CA SER A 94 17.97 -4.91 -11.49
C SER A 94 17.21 -4.67 -10.18
N GLY A 95 17.92 -4.52 -9.04
CA GLY A 95 17.30 -4.28 -7.74
C GLY A 95 16.51 -5.47 -7.19
N ALA A 96 15.52 -5.20 -6.37
CA ALA A 96 14.65 -6.23 -5.80
C ALA A 96 13.83 -6.94 -6.90
N ARG A 97 13.58 -8.22 -6.70
CA ARG A 97 12.75 -9.02 -7.62
C ARG A 97 11.31 -8.49 -7.65
N ASN A 98 10.61 -8.75 -8.75
CA ASN A 98 9.21 -8.33 -8.89
C ASN A 98 8.33 -8.90 -7.77
N GLU A 99 8.59 -10.14 -7.34
CA GLU A 99 7.87 -10.79 -6.25
C GLU A 99 8.13 -10.11 -4.90
N GLU A 100 9.36 -9.69 -4.63
CA GLU A 100 9.75 -8.97 -3.42
C GLU A 100 9.11 -7.58 -3.37
N ARG A 101 9.13 -6.84 -4.48
CA ARG A 101 8.44 -5.56 -4.62
C ARG A 101 6.94 -5.69 -4.44
N LYS A 102 6.34 -6.71 -5.05
CA LYS A 102 4.92 -6.99 -4.89
C LYS A 102 4.57 -7.31 -3.44
N ALA A 103 5.33 -8.18 -2.78
CA ALA A 103 5.11 -8.53 -1.38
C ALA A 103 5.20 -7.30 -0.46
N ALA A 104 6.19 -6.42 -0.67
CA ALA A 104 6.33 -5.17 0.09
C ALA A 104 5.15 -4.21 -0.18
N SER A 105 4.71 -4.09 -1.42
CA SER A 105 3.53 -3.29 -1.79
C SER A 105 2.24 -3.84 -1.18
N ASP A 106 2.04 -5.16 -1.23
CA ASP A 106 0.87 -5.81 -0.62
C ASP A 106 0.86 -5.61 0.90
N GLN A 107 2.01 -5.65 1.55
CA GLN A 107 2.15 -5.36 2.98
C GLN A 107 1.83 -3.90 3.30
N ALA A 108 2.28 -2.94 2.48
CA ALA A 108 1.95 -1.53 2.63
C ALA A 108 0.44 -1.28 2.45
N ASN A 109 -0.20 -1.95 1.49
CA ASN A 109 -1.64 -1.88 1.27
C ASN A 109 -2.42 -2.49 2.45
N ALA A 110 -1.98 -3.60 3.02
CA ALA A 110 -2.59 -4.21 4.20
C ALA A 110 -2.52 -3.26 5.41
N ALA A 111 -1.38 -2.62 5.66
CA ALA A 111 -1.22 -1.64 6.73
C ALA A 111 -2.09 -0.39 6.52
N LYS A 112 -2.22 0.08 5.27
CA LYS A 112 -3.14 1.16 4.91
C LYS A 112 -4.60 0.78 5.21
N ASN A 113 -5.04 -0.40 4.78
CA ASN A 113 -6.41 -0.87 5.03
C ASN A 113 -6.69 -0.97 6.53
N ALA A 114 -5.72 -1.44 7.33
CA ALA A 114 -5.85 -1.47 8.79
C ALA A 114 -6.01 -0.05 9.39
N THR A 115 -5.27 0.93 8.85
CA THR A 115 -5.39 2.33 9.25
C THR A 115 -6.78 2.90 8.88
N ASP A 116 -7.27 2.57 7.69
CA ASP A 116 -8.58 3.03 7.22
C ASP A 116 -9.73 2.45 8.09
N VAL A 117 -9.62 1.20 8.56
CA VAL A 117 -10.55 0.62 9.53
C VAL A 117 -10.57 1.43 10.84
N VAL A 118 -9.39 1.76 11.39
CA VAL A 118 -9.29 2.57 12.62
C VAL A 118 -9.86 3.97 12.42
N LYS A 119 -9.64 4.58 11.25
CA LYS A 119 -10.22 5.89 10.89
C LYS A 119 -11.75 5.81 10.77
N SER A 120 -12.29 4.74 10.21
CA SER A 120 -13.74 4.53 10.13
C SER A 120 -14.36 4.39 11.53
N LEU A 121 -13.74 3.57 12.41
CA LEU A 121 -14.19 3.45 13.79
C LEU A 121 -14.16 4.80 14.55
N LEU A 122 -13.17 5.65 14.26
CA LEU A 122 -13.12 7.00 14.84
C LEU A 122 -14.23 7.92 14.30
N ARG A 123 -14.61 7.78 13.04
CA ARG A 123 -15.76 8.54 12.50
C ARG A 123 -17.07 8.18 13.19
N GLU A 124 -17.26 6.90 13.51
CA GLU A 124 -18.44 6.42 14.23
C GLU A 124 -18.55 7.02 15.65
N THR A 125 -17.46 7.54 16.21
CA THR A 125 -17.51 8.23 17.52
C THR A 125 -18.10 9.64 17.45
N VAL A 126 -18.27 10.20 16.24
CA VAL A 126 -18.90 11.50 16.01
C VAL A 126 -20.16 11.28 15.20
N GLN A 127 -21.30 11.44 15.86
CA GLN A 127 -22.60 11.33 15.20
C GLN A 127 -22.97 12.66 14.55
N ILE A 128 -23.38 12.61 13.30
CA ILE A 128 -23.85 13.76 12.53
C ILE A 128 -25.33 13.54 12.26
N ALA A 129 -26.16 14.57 12.44
CA ALA A 129 -27.58 14.54 12.11
C ALA A 129 -27.74 14.18 10.62
N THR A 130 -28.59 13.20 10.32
CA THR A 130 -28.89 12.74 8.95
C THR A 130 -30.01 13.53 8.29
N ALA A 131 -30.78 14.28 9.06
CA ALA A 131 -31.87 15.12 8.58
C ALA A 131 -31.92 16.43 9.37
N ASP A 132 -32.48 17.46 8.77
CA ASP A 132 -32.78 18.71 9.43
C ASP A 132 -34.04 18.53 10.28
N GLY A 133 -33.98 18.95 11.55
CA GLY A 133 -35.12 18.78 12.44
C GLY A 133 -34.84 19.28 13.87
N GLU A 134 -35.78 19.07 14.75
CA GLU A 134 -35.67 19.42 16.18
C GLU A 134 -35.33 18.17 16.97
N VAL A 135 -34.39 18.31 17.93
CA VAL A 135 -34.01 17.20 18.84
C VAL A 135 -35.16 16.97 19.80
N SER A 136 -35.84 15.82 19.64
CA SER A 136 -36.99 15.46 20.49
C SER A 136 -36.56 14.84 21.81
N GLU A 137 -35.54 13.99 21.80
CA GLU A 137 -35.06 13.27 22.98
C GLU A 137 -33.61 12.91 22.87
N ILE A 138 -32.88 13.00 23.98
CA ILE A 138 -31.48 12.53 24.11
C ILE A 138 -31.53 11.39 25.13
N PHE A 139 -31.16 10.16 24.69
CA PHE A 139 -31.29 8.97 25.52
C PHE A 139 -30.17 8.82 26.55
N PRO A 140 -28.87 8.88 26.19
CA PRO A 140 -27.79 8.69 27.15
C PRO A 140 -27.43 9.99 27.88
N LYS A 141 -26.97 9.81 29.11
CA LYS A 141 -26.41 10.92 29.91
C LYS A 141 -24.91 11.03 29.68
N VAL A 142 -24.37 12.22 29.84
CA VAL A 142 -22.93 12.44 29.76
C VAL A 142 -22.18 11.56 30.76
N GLY A 143 -21.21 10.77 30.26
CA GLY A 143 -20.46 9.78 31.06
C GLY A 143 -21.05 8.36 31.02
N GLU A 144 -22.18 8.16 30.37
CA GLU A 144 -22.78 6.83 30.21
C GLU A 144 -22.15 6.07 29.06
N LEU A 145 -21.95 4.76 29.23
CA LEU A 145 -21.40 3.88 28.18
C LEU A 145 -22.51 3.50 27.20
N VAL A 146 -22.35 3.91 25.94
CA VAL A 146 -23.31 3.62 24.88
C VAL A 146 -22.77 2.43 24.06
N GLY A 147 -23.59 1.37 23.96
CA GLY A 147 -23.26 0.18 23.18
C GLY A 147 -23.54 0.36 21.67
N LEU A 148 -23.02 -0.54 20.89
CA LEU A 148 -23.27 -0.57 19.44
C LEU A 148 -24.77 -0.78 19.16
N GLY A 149 -25.35 0.09 18.32
CA GLY A 149 -26.79 0.04 18.00
C GLY A 149 -27.72 0.70 19.02
N SER A 150 -27.20 1.27 20.12
CA SER A 150 -28.02 2.03 21.05
C SER A 150 -28.42 3.38 20.48
N PRO A 151 -29.67 3.82 20.61
CA PRO A 151 -30.09 5.14 20.16
C PRO A 151 -29.42 6.23 21.02
N ILE A 152 -28.94 7.29 20.37
CA ILE A 152 -28.29 8.43 21.04
C ILE A 152 -29.26 9.60 21.19
N MET A 153 -29.95 9.92 20.10
CA MET A 153 -30.95 11.00 20.08
C MET A 153 -32.00 10.71 19.02
N SER A 154 -33.19 11.29 19.25
CA SER A 154 -34.26 11.32 18.27
C SER A 154 -34.40 12.72 17.69
N ILE A 155 -34.45 12.82 16.36
CA ILE A 155 -34.68 14.07 15.63
C ILE A 155 -36.02 13.96 14.94
N SER A 156 -36.89 14.92 15.17
CA SER A 156 -38.21 15.02 14.52
C SER A 156 -38.17 16.07 13.43
N GLU A 157 -38.58 15.68 12.23
CA GLU A 157 -38.76 16.57 11.12
C GLU A 157 -40.13 17.23 11.20
N MET A 158 -40.15 18.53 11.52
CA MET A 158 -41.41 19.27 11.80
C MET A 158 -42.15 19.70 10.54
N ASN A 159 -41.50 19.57 9.35
CA ASN A 159 -42.09 20.00 8.08
C ASN A 159 -42.94 18.91 7.40
N ASP A 160 -42.79 17.64 7.81
CA ASP A 160 -43.57 16.52 7.31
C ASP A 160 -44.29 15.77 8.44
N MET A 161 -45.31 16.41 8.96
CA MET A 161 -46.11 15.82 10.02
C MET A 161 -47.36 15.14 9.45
N TRP A 162 -47.63 13.95 9.95
CA TRP A 162 -48.84 13.18 9.61
C TRP A 162 -49.59 12.77 10.86
N GLY A 163 -50.86 12.65 10.71
CA GLY A 163 -51.76 12.23 11.80
C GLY A 163 -52.52 10.96 11.43
N THR A 164 -52.66 10.04 12.37
CA THR A 164 -53.48 8.85 12.19
C THR A 164 -54.77 9.01 12.93
N PHE A 165 -55.89 8.91 12.22
CA PHE A 165 -57.23 9.03 12.78
C PHE A 165 -57.98 7.71 12.61
N ASN A 166 -58.51 7.17 13.71
CA ASN A 166 -59.35 5.99 13.67
C ASN A 166 -60.79 6.41 13.43
N ILE A 167 -61.32 6.15 12.23
CA ILE A 167 -62.66 6.49 11.80
C ILE A 167 -63.51 5.24 11.85
N ARG A 168 -64.76 5.36 12.32
CA ARG A 168 -65.72 4.25 12.33
C ARG A 168 -66.20 3.97 10.90
N GLU A 169 -66.50 2.69 10.62
CA GLU A 169 -66.92 2.21 9.29
C GLU A 169 -68.17 2.94 8.75
N ASP A 170 -69.11 3.29 9.67
CA ASP A 170 -70.34 4.03 9.33
C ASP A 170 -70.06 5.47 8.82
N GLN A 171 -68.89 6.05 9.16
CA GLN A 171 -68.48 7.40 8.76
C GLN A 171 -67.56 7.42 7.54
N LEU A 172 -67.10 6.29 7.06
CA LEU A 172 -66.24 6.15 5.89
C LEU A 172 -66.96 6.35 4.56
N ASN A 173 -68.30 6.38 4.58
CA ASN A 173 -69.11 6.42 3.36
C ASN A 173 -68.94 7.76 2.63
N GLY A 174 -68.30 7.73 1.49
CA GLY A 174 -68.05 8.92 0.64
C GLY A 174 -66.61 9.47 0.69
N MET A 175 -65.74 9.00 1.61
CA MET A 175 -64.34 9.43 1.72
C MET A 175 -63.47 8.74 0.66
N LYS A 176 -62.56 9.50 0.02
CA LYS A 176 -61.61 9.05 -0.97
C LYS A 176 -60.21 9.49 -0.60
N VAL A 177 -59.22 8.71 -1.06
CA VAL A 177 -57.80 9.10 -0.96
C VAL A 177 -57.58 10.41 -1.71
N GLY A 178 -57.04 11.43 -1.01
CA GLY A 178 -56.85 12.78 -1.56
C GLY A 178 -57.87 13.79 -1.05
N ASP A 179 -58.93 13.39 -0.31
CA ASP A 179 -59.84 14.31 0.28
C ASP A 179 -59.19 15.14 1.39
N THR A 180 -59.52 16.43 1.45
CA THR A 180 -59.05 17.36 2.46
C THR A 180 -60.06 17.48 3.60
N PHE A 181 -59.58 17.44 4.85
CA PHE A 181 -60.40 17.63 6.03
C PHE A 181 -59.81 18.70 6.93
N LYS A 182 -60.65 19.29 7.79
CA LYS A 182 -60.19 20.23 8.83
C LYS A 182 -60.08 19.49 10.13
N ALA A 183 -58.88 19.48 10.70
CA ALA A 183 -58.66 18.99 12.05
C ALA A 183 -58.53 20.17 13.02
N TYR A 184 -59.14 20.06 14.14
CA TYR A 184 -59.01 21.03 15.24
C TYR A 184 -58.14 20.41 16.34
N CYS A 185 -57.07 21.08 16.68
CA CYS A 185 -56.17 20.64 17.74
C CYS A 185 -56.19 21.68 18.89
N PRO A 186 -56.83 21.38 20.02
CA PRO A 186 -56.97 22.34 21.15
C PRO A 186 -55.64 22.76 21.76
N ALA A 187 -54.58 21.96 21.55
CA ALA A 187 -53.25 22.24 22.12
C ALA A 187 -52.55 23.44 21.48
N PHE A 188 -52.93 23.82 20.24
CA PHE A 188 -52.35 24.94 19.52
C PHE A 188 -53.19 26.22 19.54
N ASP A 189 -54.33 26.18 20.18
CA ASP A 189 -55.20 27.35 20.34
C ASP A 189 -54.80 28.11 21.61
N LYS A 190 -53.87 29.09 21.46
CA LYS A 190 -53.57 30.12 22.45
C LYS A 190 -53.73 31.49 21.82
#